data_2c632724b44dc73dff06c5aeb9795319
#
_entry.id   2c632724b44dc73dff06c5aeb9795319
#
_cell.length_a   1.000
_cell.length_b   1.000
_cell.length_c   1.000
_cell.angle_alpha   90.00
_cell.angle_beta   90.00
_cell.angle_gamma   90.00
#
_symmetry.space_group_name_H-M   'P 1'
#
loop_
_entity.id
_entity.type
_entity.pdbx_description
1 polymer ?
#
loop_
_entity_poly.entity_id
_entity_poly.type
_entity_poly.pdbx_seq_one_letter_code
_entity_poly.pdbx_strand_id
1 'polypeptide(L)'
;MDKFEIAGVEVSAKVLVVALKSNGQMRSSEFDNTAAGHKQLIHFLRRYSQTVRVCMESTGLYGLDLALALDTEKGLEVMVANPRSVRHFGEAMMKRSKTDPIDAKLLAEYAERMPFRAWQPPSKQARQLCAMARAIHQLTEMSTMQKNRLHAADSTETTPKIVRTELQRSLNNQQRSIQRLLKEAGRVVQSDSVLQKRFQLLLGIPGIGELSAVQLLGELVLVSPDCDVRQWVAYAGLDPRQYKSGTSVERKVRISKAGNKHLRRALYMPALVAVRHQPHFRAFYQHLRSRGKLKKVALVAVMRKLLHGIYGIFKSHQPFDAAKLFASPIDVTDFREKPLAI
;
A
#
# COMPACT_ATOMS: atom_id res chain seq x y z
N MET A 1 11.96 6.81 -33.86
CA MET A 1 11.12 6.49 -32.71
C MET A 1 10.42 5.18 -33.03
N ASP A 2 10.76 4.12 -32.34
CA ASP A 2 10.09 2.84 -32.53
C ASP A 2 8.62 3.01 -32.18
N LYS A 3 7.77 2.72 -33.17
CA LYS A 3 6.32 2.87 -33.01
C LYS A 3 5.80 1.66 -32.24
N PHE A 4 5.57 1.83 -30.94
CA PHE A 4 4.90 0.81 -30.15
C PHE A 4 3.43 0.71 -30.56
N GLU A 5 2.95 -0.49 -30.76
CA GLU A 5 1.52 -0.77 -30.73
C GLU A 5 1.03 -0.78 -29.27
N ILE A 6 -0.25 -0.54 -29.08
CA ILE A 6 -0.80 -0.32 -27.74
C ILE A 6 -1.92 -1.29 -27.44
N ALA A 7 -1.84 -1.95 -26.28
CA ALA A 7 -2.87 -2.85 -25.80
C ALA A 7 -3.37 -2.43 -24.41
N GLY A 8 -4.66 -2.59 -24.19
CA GLY A 8 -5.27 -2.54 -22.86
C GLY A 8 -5.77 -3.93 -22.48
N VAL A 9 -5.59 -4.31 -21.23
CA VAL A 9 -6.03 -5.60 -20.71
C VAL A 9 -6.88 -5.39 -19.47
N GLU A 10 -8.16 -5.74 -19.59
CA GLU A 10 -9.05 -5.86 -18.41
C GLU A 10 -8.88 -7.25 -17.80
N VAL A 11 -8.71 -7.28 -16.48
CA VAL A 11 -8.35 -8.50 -15.74
C VAL A 11 -9.44 -8.86 -14.76
N SER A 12 -10.06 -10.02 -14.95
CA SER A 12 -10.93 -10.65 -13.98
C SER A 12 -10.28 -11.89 -13.34
N ALA A 13 -10.95 -12.50 -12.39
CA ALA A 13 -10.46 -13.73 -11.74
C ALA A 13 -10.26 -14.89 -12.71
N LYS A 14 -11.08 -14.99 -13.77
CA LYS A 14 -11.09 -16.13 -14.69
C LYS A 14 -10.75 -15.76 -16.14
N VAL A 15 -11.00 -14.51 -16.54
CA VAL A 15 -10.93 -14.07 -17.94
C VAL A 15 -10.10 -12.80 -18.06
N LEU A 16 -9.35 -12.71 -19.14
CA LEU A 16 -8.59 -11.55 -19.58
C LEU A 16 -9.22 -11.05 -20.88
N VAL A 17 -9.65 -9.81 -20.93
CA VAL A 17 -10.15 -9.18 -22.14
C VAL A 17 -9.12 -8.19 -22.65
N VAL A 18 -8.67 -8.39 -23.89
CA VAL A 18 -7.61 -7.59 -24.52
C VAL A 18 -8.19 -6.72 -25.62
N ALA A 19 -7.77 -5.49 -25.68
CA ALA A 19 -7.99 -4.58 -26.80
C ALA A 19 -6.62 -4.10 -27.32
N LEU A 20 -6.22 -4.53 -28.52
CA LEU A 20 -4.99 -4.14 -29.18
C LEU A 20 -5.28 -3.14 -30.30
N LYS A 21 -4.63 -1.98 -30.24
CA LYS A 21 -4.61 -0.98 -31.32
C LYS A 21 -3.37 -1.21 -32.18
N SER A 22 -3.57 -1.71 -33.40
CA SER A 22 -2.50 -1.97 -34.35
C SER A 22 -2.87 -1.41 -35.70
N ASN A 23 -1.96 -0.63 -36.31
CA ASN A 23 -2.16 0.02 -37.63
C ASN A 23 -3.49 0.83 -37.69
N GLY A 24 -3.85 1.50 -36.60
CA GLY A 24 -5.09 2.29 -36.50
C GLY A 24 -6.37 1.47 -36.29
N GLN A 25 -6.30 0.14 -36.34
CA GLN A 25 -7.44 -0.74 -36.09
C GLN A 25 -7.44 -1.28 -34.66
N MET A 26 -8.62 -1.31 -34.05
CA MET A 26 -8.81 -1.93 -32.75
C MET A 26 -9.24 -3.40 -32.91
N ARG A 27 -8.49 -4.29 -32.29
CA ARG A 27 -8.75 -5.74 -32.27
C ARG A 27 -8.99 -6.18 -30.84
N SER A 28 -9.97 -7.03 -30.60
CA SER A 28 -10.27 -7.55 -29.25
C SER A 28 -10.24 -9.07 -29.26
N SER A 29 -9.83 -9.64 -28.14
CA SER A 29 -9.83 -11.09 -27.91
C SER A 29 -9.97 -11.38 -26.42
N GLU A 30 -10.39 -12.58 -26.09
CA GLU A 30 -10.54 -13.05 -24.70
C GLU A 30 -9.66 -14.28 -24.47
N PHE A 31 -9.10 -14.39 -23.26
CA PHE A 31 -8.23 -15.48 -22.83
C PHE A 31 -8.55 -15.86 -21.39
N ASP A 32 -8.31 -17.10 -21.02
CA ASP A 32 -8.40 -17.53 -19.63
C ASP A 32 -7.28 -16.89 -18.79
N ASN A 33 -7.58 -16.48 -17.57
CA ASN A 33 -6.58 -15.99 -16.63
C ASN A 33 -5.82 -17.16 -15.97
N THR A 34 -5.05 -17.87 -16.79
CA THR A 34 -4.22 -19.01 -16.42
C THR A 34 -2.85 -18.90 -17.12
N ALA A 35 -1.86 -19.67 -16.67
CA ALA A 35 -0.54 -19.69 -17.32
C ALA A 35 -0.60 -20.03 -18.81
N ALA A 36 -1.54 -20.87 -19.24
CA ALA A 36 -1.76 -21.20 -20.66
C ALA A 36 -2.39 -20.00 -21.40
N GLY A 37 -3.40 -19.35 -20.81
CA GLY A 37 -4.03 -18.17 -21.39
C GLY A 37 -3.08 -16.97 -21.46
N HIS A 38 -2.19 -16.79 -20.49
CA HIS A 38 -1.14 -15.76 -20.56
C HIS A 38 -0.24 -15.97 -21.78
N LYS A 39 0.19 -17.19 -22.06
CA LYS A 39 0.99 -17.53 -23.27
C LYS A 39 0.21 -17.26 -24.56
N GLN A 40 -1.09 -17.59 -24.59
CA GLN A 40 -1.95 -17.33 -25.76
C GLN A 40 -2.11 -15.83 -25.98
N LEU A 41 -2.30 -15.03 -24.93
CA LEU A 41 -2.37 -13.59 -25.00
C LEU A 41 -1.06 -12.98 -25.53
N ILE A 42 0.09 -13.43 -25.02
CA ILE A 42 1.41 -12.99 -25.49
C ILE A 42 1.57 -13.34 -26.98
N HIS A 43 1.20 -14.56 -27.40
CA HIS A 43 1.23 -14.96 -28.82
C HIS A 43 0.30 -14.08 -29.68
N PHE A 44 -0.91 -13.76 -29.20
CA PHE A 44 -1.82 -12.85 -29.88
C PHE A 44 -1.20 -11.46 -30.06
N LEU A 45 -0.57 -10.87 -29.05
CA LEU A 45 0.10 -9.57 -29.18
C LEU A 45 1.24 -9.65 -30.24
N ARG A 46 2.06 -10.70 -30.16
CA ARG A 46 3.22 -10.93 -31.07
C ARG A 46 2.83 -11.10 -32.51
N ARG A 47 1.65 -11.66 -32.80
CA ARG A 47 1.14 -11.82 -34.16
C ARG A 47 1.01 -10.49 -34.90
N TYR A 48 0.77 -9.39 -34.17
CA TYR A 48 0.52 -8.08 -34.76
C TYR A 48 1.68 -7.09 -34.61
N SER A 49 2.54 -7.26 -33.61
CA SER A 49 3.72 -6.40 -33.43
C SER A 49 4.79 -7.06 -32.56
N GLN A 50 6.05 -6.71 -32.85
CA GLN A 50 7.20 -7.11 -32.03
C GLN A 50 7.35 -6.21 -30.78
N THR A 51 6.82 -4.98 -30.82
CA THR A 51 6.91 -3.99 -29.73
C THR A 51 5.53 -3.50 -29.35
N VAL A 52 5.07 -3.89 -28.15
CA VAL A 52 3.73 -3.54 -27.65
C VAL A 52 3.82 -2.96 -26.23
N ARG A 53 3.15 -1.84 -26.02
CA ARG A 53 2.87 -1.28 -24.69
C ARG A 53 1.55 -1.80 -24.16
N VAL A 54 1.58 -2.53 -23.09
CA VAL A 54 0.41 -3.15 -22.47
C VAL A 54 0.03 -2.40 -21.22
N CYS A 55 -1.18 -1.84 -21.17
CA CYS A 55 -1.74 -1.22 -19.98
C CYS A 55 -2.77 -2.15 -19.34
N MET A 56 -2.64 -2.36 -18.06
CA MET A 56 -3.59 -3.10 -17.24
C MET A 56 -3.85 -2.37 -15.93
N GLU A 57 -5.03 -2.59 -15.34
CA GLU A 57 -5.36 -1.98 -14.06
C GLU A 57 -4.81 -2.81 -12.90
N SER A 58 -4.38 -2.13 -11.82
CA SER A 58 -3.92 -2.83 -10.61
C SER A 58 -5.11 -3.36 -9.79
N THR A 59 -5.78 -4.40 -10.27
CA THR A 59 -6.95 -5.05 -9.67
C THR A 59 -6.60 -6.13 -8.64
N GLY A 60 -5.72 -5.82 -7.70
CA GLY A 60 -5.35 -6.76 -6.63
C GLY A 60 -4.37 -7.86 -7.10
N LEU A 61 -4.67 -9.14 -6.78
CA LEU A 61 -3.77 -10.26 -7.07
C LEU A 61 -3.97 -10.87 -8.46
N TYR A 62 -5.14 -10.69 -9.07
CA TYR A 62 -5.51 -11.40 -10.32
C TYR A 62 -4.65 -11.02 -11.53
N GLY A 63 -4.14 -9.80 -11.58
CA GLY A 63 -3.30 -9.32 -12.69
C GLY A 63 -1.80 -9.51 -12.49
N LEU A 64 -1.36 -9.92 -11.31
CA LEU A 64 0.08 -9.95 -11.00
C LEU A 64 0.83 -10.98 -11.85
N ASP A 65 0.30 -12.20 -11.99
CA ASP A 65 0.96 -13.27 -12.74
C ASP A 65 1.02 -12.93 -14.23
N LEU A 66 -0.03 -12.31 -14.79
CA LEU A 66 -0.01 -11.80 -16.15
C LEU A 66 1.03 -10.69 -16.32
N ALA A 67 1.08 -9.71 -15.40
CA ALA A 67 2.06 -8.63 -15.48
C ALA A 67 3.49 -9.15 -15.45
N LEU A 68 3.78 -10.16 -14.62
CA LEU A 68 5.08 -10.83 -14.56
C LEU A 68 5.39 -11.59 -15.85
N ALA A 69 4.42 -12.31 -16.42
CA ALA A 69 4.59 -13.02 -17.67
C ALA A 69 4.88 -12.08 -18.85
N LEU A 70 4.17 -10.95 -18.91
CA LEU A 70 4.40 -9.92 -19.93
C LEU A 70 5.76 -9.23 -19.79
N ASP A 71 6.18 -8.93 -18.54
CA ASP A 71 7.46 -8.24 -18.26
C ASP A 71 8.69 -9.07 -18.64
N THR A 72 8.59 -10.41 -18.64
CA THR A 72 9.68 -11.29 -19.07
C THR A 72 9.86 -11.33 -20.57
N GLU A 73 8.91 -10.84 -21.35
CA GLU A 73 8.92 -10.91 -22.82
C GLU A 73 9.61 -9.70 -23.45
N LYS A 74 10.63 -9.94 -24.27
CA LYS A 74 11.34 -8.85 -24.98
C LYS A 74 10.37 -8.08 -25.88
N GLY A 75 10.44 -6.73 -25.82
CA GLY A 75 9.61 -5.85 -26.65
C GLY A 75 8.18 -5.65 -26.13
N LEU A 76 7.81 -6.26 -25.01
CA LEU A 76 6.59 -5.90 -24.30
C LEU A 76 6.95 -4.98 -23.11
N GLU A 77 6.32 -3.82 -23.06
CA GLU A 77 6.40 -2.90 -21.92
C GLU A 77 5.06 -2.90 -21.20
N VAL A 78 5.07 -3.12 -19.89
CA VAL A 78 3.85 -3.19 -19.08
C VAL A 78 3.68 -1.92 -18.27
N MET A 79 2.49 -1.35 -18.29
CA MET A 79 2.06 -0.30 -17.35
C MET A 79 0.94 -0.84 -16.48
N VAL A 80 1.16 -0.89 -15.16
CA VAL A 80 0.12 -1.20 -14.18
C VAL A 80 -0.48 0.11 -13.69
N ALA A 81 -1.62 0.48 -14.25
CA ALA A 81 -2.26 1.76 -14.02
C ALA A 81 -3.03 1.81 -12.69
N ASN A 82 -3.08 2.99 -12.09
CA ASN A 82 -3.89 3.20 -10.91
C ASN A 82 -5.40 3.23 -11.29
N PRO A 83 -6.24 2.38 -10.68
CA PRO A 83 -7.67 2.30 -10.96
C PRO A 83 -8.40 3.66 -10.91
N ARG A 84 -8.01 4.50 -9.97
CA ARG A 84 -8.59 5.82 -9.84
C ARG A 84 -8.24 6.74 -11.02
N SER A 85 -7.01 6.66 -11.52
CA SER A 85 -6.58 7.46 -12.66
C SER A 85 -7.30 7.03 -13.95
N VAL A 86 -7.42 5.71 -14.16
CA VAL A 86 -8.17 5.14 -15.30
C VAL A 86 -9.63 5.55 -15.23
N ARG A 87 -10.26 5.45 -14.05
CA ARG A 87 -11.64 5.89 -13.85
C ARG A 87 -11.85 7.37 -14.20
N HIS A 88 -11.02 8.28 -13.66
CA HIS A 88 -11.13 9.71 -13.96
C HIS A 88 -10.88 10.02 -15.44
N PHE A 89 -9.99 9.28 -16.09
CA PHE A 89 -9.79 9.38 -17.53
C PHE A 89 -11.04 8.93 -18.29
N GLY A 90 -11.69 7.84 -17.91
CA GLY A 90 -12.96 7.40 -18.49
C GLY A 90 -14.10 8.42 -18.31
N GLU A 91 -14.19 9.02 -17.13
CA GLU A 91 -15.13 10.11 -16.82
C GLU A 91 -14.87 11.34 -17.73
N ALA A 92 -13.60 11.74 -17.91
CA ALA A 92 -13.20 12.83 -18.81
C ALA A 92 -13.51 12.53 -20.29
N MET A 93 -13.47 11.24 -20.68
CA MET A 93 -13.86 10.78 -22.01
C MET A 93 -15.37 10.60 -22.20
N MET A 94 -16.17 11.01 -21.20
CA MET A 94 -17.64 10.90 -21.20
C MET A 94 -18.16 9.47 -21.42
N LYS A 95 -17.37 8.44 -21.08
CA LYS A 95 -17.79 7.03 -21.19
C LYS A 95 -18.80 6.69 -20.10
N ARG A 96 -19.98 6.23 -20.50
CA ARG A 96 -21.10 5.94 -19.59
C ARG A 96 -21.29 4.46 -19.30
N SER A 97 -20.91 3.61 -20.25
CA SER A 97 -21.06 2.15 -20.13
C SER A 97 -19.81 1.51 -19.56
N LYS A 98 -20.00 0.50 -18.72
CA LYS A 98 -18.93 -0.32 -18.14
C LYS A 98 -19.15 -1.77 -18.53
N THR A 99 -18.24 -2.31 -19.35
CA THR A 99 -18.13 -3.73 -19.71
C THR A 99 -16.65 -4.02 -19.95
N ASP A 100 -16.23 -5.26 -19.74
CA ASP A 100 -14.82 -5.65 -19.86
C ASP A 100 -14.19 -5.27 -21.22
N PRO A 101 -14.87 -5.44 -22.39
CA PRO A 101 -14.34 -4.94 -23.67
C PRO A 101 -14.20 -3.41 -23.75
N ILE A 102 -15.09 -2.65 -23.13
CA ILE A 102 -15.02 -1.18 -23.09
C ILE A 102 -13.88 -0.74 -22.15
N ASP A 103 -13.70 -1.43 -21.04
CA ASP A 103 -12.65 -1.13 -20.06
C ASP A 103 -11.26 -1.49 -20.64
N ALA A 104 -11.13 -2.60 -21.38
CA ALA A 104 -9.90 -2.92 -22.12
C ALA A 104 -9.54 -1.85 -23.18
N LYS A 105 -10.53 -1.36 -23.94
CA LYS A 105 -10.32 -0.25 -24.90
C LYS A 105 -9.93 1.04 -24.18
N LEU A 106 -10.56 1.34 -23.05
CA LEU A 106 -10.23 2.51 -22.23
C LEU A 106 -8.79 2.47 -21.73
N LEU A 107 -8.31 1.28 -21.31
CA LEU A 107 -6.93 1.07 -20.90
C LEU A 107 -5.93 1.28 -22.04
N ALA A 108 -6.25 0.83 -23.23
CA ALA A 108 -5.44 1.11 -24.43
C ALA A 108 -5.38 2.63 -24.74
N GLU A 109 -6.53 3.32 -24.73
CA GLU A 109 -6.60 4.77 -24.92
C GLU A 109 -5.86 5.53 -23.81
N TYR A 110 -5.92 5.04 -22.56
CA TYR A 110 -5.18 5.61 -21.45
C TYR A 110 -3.67 5.52 -21.67
N ALA A 111 -3.16 4.35 -22.07
CA ALA A 111 -1.74 4.16 -22.37
C ALA A 111 -1.23 4.98 -23.56
N GLU A 112 -2.10 5.29 -24.53
CA GLU A 112 -1.76 6.10 -25.69
C GLU A 112 -1.64 7.59 -25.34
N ARG A 113 -2.54 8.10 -24.49
CA ARG A 113 -2.68 9.55 -24.25
C ARG A 113 -2.00 10.04 -22.97
N MET A 114 -1.80 9.14 -22.00
CA MET A 114 -1.14 9.48 -20.73
C MET A 114 0.34 9.11 -20.77
N PRO A 115 1.19 9.77 -19.97
CA PRO A 115 2.59 9.38 -19.88
C PRO A 115 2.73 7.91 -19.50
N PHE A 116 3.28 7.10 -20.42
CA PHE A 116 3.51 5.69 -20.19
C PHE A 116 4.66 5.51 -19.19
N ARG A 117 4.40 4.80 -18.12
CA ARG A 117 5.41 4.44 -17.11
C ARG A 117 5.52 2.93 -17.04
N ALA A 118 6.65 2.42 -17.55
CA ALA A 118 6.92 0.99 -17.46
C ALA A 118 6.93 0.53 -16.00
N TRP A 119 6.18 -0.52 -15.72
CA TRP A 119 6.12 -1.14 -14.41
C TRP A 119 7.41 -1.92 -14.15
N GLN A 120 7.98 -1.73 -12.99
CA GLN A 120 9.12 -2.50 -12.53
C GLN A 120 8.62 -3.55 -11.53
N PRO A 121 8.76 -4.85 -11.82
CA PRO A 121 8.29 -5.89 -10.92
C PRO A 121 9.09 -5.88 -9.62
N PRO A 122 8.42 -5.87 -8.46
CA PRO A 122 9.10 -6.09 -7.20
C PRO A 122 9.76 -7.49 -7.19
N SER A 123 10.88 -7.63 -6.46
CA SER A 123 11.54 -8.93 -6.32
C SER A 123 10.60 -10.00 -5.77
N LYS A 124 10.91 -11.27 -6.00
CA LYS A 124 10.13 -12.40 -5.45
C LYS A 124 10.00 -12.28 -3.92
N GLN A 125 11.10 -11.95 -3.26
CA GLN A 125 11.16 -11.75 -1.81
C GLN A 125 10.27 -10.58 -1.35
N ALA A 126 10.29 -9.46 -2.07
CA ALA A 126 9.43 -8.30 -1.78
C ALA A 126 7.95 -8.67 -1.89
N ARG A 127 7.55 -9.42 -2.93
CA ARG A 127 6.17 -9.89 -3.10
C ARG A 127 5.74 -10.85 -1.98
N GLN A 128 6.60 -11.80 -1.62
CA GLN A 128 6.35 -12.74 -0.53
C GLN A 128 6.19 -12.00 0.80
N LEU A 129 7.08 -11.05 1.09
CA LEU A 129 7.01 -10.25 2.30
C LEU A 129 5.71 -9.42 2.38
N CYS A 130 5.32 -8.80 1.27
CA CYS A 130 4.05 -8.05 1.19
C CYS A 130 2.83 -8.95 1.45
N ALA A 131 2.78 -10.15 0.84
CA ALA A 131 1.68 -11.09 1.05
C ALA A 131 1.59 -11.52 2.52
N MET A 132 2.72 -11.86 3.15
CA MET A 132 2.76 -12.22 4.58
C MET A 132 2.39 -11.03 5.48
N ALA A 133 2.88 -9.83 5.21
CA ALA A 133 2.54 -8.62 5.96
C ALA A 133 1.03 -8.35 5.96
N ARG A 134 0.38 -8.51 4.80
CA ARG A 134 -1.08 -8.36 4.66
C ARG A 134 -1.87 -9.47 5.37
N ALA A 135 -1.40 -10.71 5.29
CA ALA A 135 -2.00 -11.83 6.03
C ALA A 135 -1.88 -11.63 7.55
N ILE A 136 -0.71 -11.23 8.05
CA ILE A 136 -0.48 -10.88 9.46
C ILE A 136 -1.43 -9.76 9.89
N HIS A 137 -1.59 -8.73 9.05
CA HIS A 137 -2.51 -7.63 9.35
C HIS A 137 -3.96 -8.11 9.49
N GLN A 138 -4.46 -8.91 8.56
CA GLN A 138 -5.81 -9.48 8.62
C GLN A 138 -6.02 -10.35 9.87
N LEU A 139 -5.08 -11.23 10.18
CA LEU A 139 -5.13 -12.07 11.38
C LEU A 139 -5.10 -11.24 12.66
N THR A 140 -4.35 -10.11 12.68
CA THR A 140 -4.33 -9.18 13.82
C THR A 140 -5.68 -8.49 14.02
N GLU A 141 -6.34 -8.06 12.94
CA GLU A 141 -7.71 -7.51 13.01
C GLU A 141 -8.71 -8.55 13.54
N MET A 142 -8.66 -9.77 13.02
CA MET A 142 -9.50 -10.88 13.50
C MET A 142 -9.23 -11.21 14.98
N SER A 143 -7.98 -11.25 15.40
CA SER A 143 -7.58 -11.48 16.79
C SER A 143 -8.13 -10.39 17.71
N THR A 144 -8.07 -9.12 17.30
CA THR A 144 -8.65 -8.00 18.06
C THR A 144 -10.17 -8.14 18.19
N MET A 145 -10.85 -8.52 17.12
CA MET A 145 -12.29 -8.76 17.13
C MET A 145 -12.67 -9.92 18.07
N GLN A 146 -11.89 -11.02 18.07
CA GLN A 146 -12.12 -12.14 18.97
C GLN A 146 -11.85 -11.79 20.43
N LYS A 147 -10.81 -10.98 20.72
CA LYS A 147 -10.57 -10.46 22.08
C LYS A 147 -11.75 -9.65 22.61
N ASN A 148 -12.30 -8.76 21.76
CA ASN A 148 -13.47 -7.97 22.16
C ASN A 148 -14.72 -8.84 22.39
N ARG A 149 -14.93 -9.86 21.56
CA ARG A 149 -16.02 -10.83 21.74
C ARG A 149 -15.86 -11.64 23.01
N LEU A 150 -14.65 -12.13 23.28
CA LEU A 150 -14.34 -12.88 24.50
C LEU A 150 -14.57 -12.00 25.74
N HIS A 151 -14.07 -10.76 25.73
CA HIS A 151 -14.30 -9.81 26.81
C HIS A 151 -15.80 -9.56 27.07
N ALA A 152 -16.59 -9.40 26.00
CA ALA A 152 -18.05 -9.27 26.13
C ALA A 152 -18.70 -10.55 26.69
N ALA A 153 -18.26 -11.73 26.25
CA ALA A 153 -18.74 -13.02 26.74
C ALA A 153 -18.38 -13.26 28.21
N ASP A 154 -17.23 -12.76 28.67
CA ASP A 154 -16.78 -12.86 30.06
C ASP A 154 -17.50 -11.86 31.00
N SER A 155 -18.11 -10.81 30.42
CA SER A 155 -18.84 -9.77 31.20
C SER A 155 -20.26 -10.20 31.60
N THR A 156 -20.71 -11.39 31.23
CA THR A 156 -22.04 -11.91 31.56
C THR A 156 -22.01 -13.38 31.98
N GLU A 157 -22.78 -13.74 33.01
CA GLU A 157 -22.89 -15.11 33.47
C GLU A 157 -23.74 -15.98 32.53
N THR A 158 -24.62 -15.38 31.72
CA THR A 158 -25.52 -16.08 30.82
C THR A 158 -24.82 -16.70 29.60
N THR A 159 -23.57 -16.29 29.31
CA THR A 159 -22.83 -16.87 28.19
C THR A 159 -22.42 -18.31 28.48
N PRO A 160 -22.84 -19.31 27.68
CA PRO A 160 -22.43 -20.69 27.87
C PRO A 160 -20.93 -20.88 27.81
N LYS A 161 -20.38 -21.76 28.68
CA LYS A 161 -18.94 -22.05 28.74
C LYS A 161 -18.35 -22.48 27.39
N ILE A 162 -19.10 -23.24 26.59
CA ILE A 162 -18.66 -23.70 25.27
C ILE A 162 -18.37 -22.51 24.33
N VAL A 163 -19.17 -21.43 24.36
CA VAL A 163 -18.95 -20.23 23.54
C VAL A 163 -17.64 -19.55 23.90
N ARG A 164 -17.35 -19.37 25.21
CA ARG A 164 -16.08 -18.81 25.68
C ARG A 164 -14.89 -19.66 25.25
N THR A 165 -15.01 -20.98 25.38
CA THR A 165 -13.96 -21.93 24.99
C THR A 165 -13.63 -21.83 23.49
N GLU A 166 -14.64 -21.74 22.62
CA GLU A 166 -14.42 -21.62 21.17
C GLU A 166 -13.84 -20.27 20.78
N LEU A 167 -14.28 -19.16 21.41
CA LEU A 167 -13.69 -17.85 21.19
C LEU A 167 -12.20 -17.82 21.58
N GLN A 168 -11.86 -18.42 22.74
CA GLN A 168 -10.48 -18.52 23.20
C GLN A 168 -9.62 -19.40 22.29
N ARG A 169 -10.16 -20.55 21.83
CA ARG A 169 -9.49 -21.46 20.87
C ARG A 169 -9.20 -20.73 19.55
N SER A 170 -10.19 -20.00 19.01
CA SER A 170 -10.04 -19.20 17.79
C SER A 170 -8.95 -18.14 17.96
N LEU A 171 -8.95 -17.40 19.07
CA LEU A 171 -7.93 -16.41 19.40
C LEU A 171 -6.51 -17.02 19.44
N ASN A 172 -6.35 -18.13 20.12
CA ASN A 172 -5.06 -18.83 20.22
C ASN A 172 -4.57 -19.30 18.85
N ASN A 173 -5.45 -19.80 17.99
CA ASN A 173 -5.11 -20.25 16.64
C ASN A 173 -4.64 -19.07 15.77
N GLN A 174 -5.29 -17.92 15.86
CA GLN A 174 -4.89 -16.71 15.13
C GLN A 174 -3.50 -16.22 15.59
N GLN A 175 -3.27 -16.18 16.90
CA GLN A 175 -1.98 -15.80 17.47
C GLN A 175 -0.83 -16.73 17.01
N ARG A 176 -1.05 -18.06 17.03
CA ARG A 176 -0.08 -19.04 16.50
C ARG A 176 0.20 -18.83 15.01
N SER A 177 -0.84 -18.51 14.22
CA SER A 177 -0.68 -18.24 12.79
C SER A 177 0.12 -16.96 12.54
N ILE A 178 -0.13 -15.89 13.31
CA ILE A 178 0.68 -14.64 13.25
C ILE A 178 2.16 -14.96 13.54
N GLN A 179 2.45 -15.73 14.60
CA GLN A 179 3.85 -16.07 14.96
C GLN A 179 4.54 -16.89 13.86
N ARG A 180 3.83 -17.86 13.24
CA ARG A 180 4.37 -18.63 12.12
C ARG A 180 4.70 -17.75 10.91
N LEU A 181 3.78 -16.84 10.56
CA LEU A 181 4.00 -15.91 9.45
C LEU A 181 5.12 -14.91 9.74
N LEU A 182 5.25 -14.41 10.98
CA LEU A 182 6.37 -13.54 11.37
C LEU A 182 7.70 -14.26 11.25
N LYS A 183 7.79 -15.51 11.72
CA LYS A 183 9.00 -16.31 11.58
C LYS A 183 9.39 -16.53 10.11
N GLU A 184 8.42 -16.80 9.26
CA GLU A 184 8.67 -16.98 7.81
C GLU A 184 9.04 -15.66 7.14
N ALA A 185 8.38 -14.55 7.49
CA ALA A 185 8.74 -13.21 7.02
C ALA A 185 10.19 -12.85 7.40
N GLY A 186 10.61 -13.21 8.62
CA GLY A 186 12.00 -13.08 9.07
C GLY A 186 12.99 -13.83 8.18
N ARG A 187 12.68 -15.08 7.77
CA ARG A 187 13.52 -15.85 6.85
C ARG A 187 13.63 -15.19 5.47
N VAL A 188 12.50 -14.71 4.94
CA VAL A 188 12.49 -13.97 3.65
C VAL A 188 13.31 -12.70 3.74
N VAL A 189 13.20 -11.95 4.84
CA VAL A 189 14.03 -10.76 5.08
C VAL A 189 15.51 -11.11 5.14
N GLN A 190 15.89 -12.21 5.80
CA GLN A 190 17.28 -12.65 5.90
C GLN A 190 17.86 -13.15 4.56
N SER A 191 17.02 -13.63 3.64
CA SER A 191 17.45 -14.12 2.32
C SER A 191 17.76 -13.00 1.31
N ASP A 192 17.49 -11.73 1.66
CA ASP A 192 17.72 -10.57 0.80
C ASP A 192 18.44 -9.47 1.60
N SER A 193 19.66 -9.15 1.21
CA SER A 193 20.51 -8.19 1.94
C SER A 193 19.93 -6.77 2.00
N VAL A 194 19.18 -6.35 0.98
CA VAL A 194 18.53 -5.03 0.93
C VAL A 194 17.36 -5.00 1.91
N LEU A 195 16.53 -6.06 1.92
CA LEU A 195 15.43 -6.18 2.87
C LEU A 195 15.95 -6.25 4.30
N GLN A 196 16.98 -7.04 4.54
CA GLN A 196 17.60 -7.19 5.86
C GLN A 196 18.11 -5.84 6.40
N LYS A 197 18.86 -5.10 5.58
CA LYS A 197 19.38 -3.77 5.97
C LYS A 197 18.23 -2.79 6.30
N ARG A 198 17.20 -2.72 5.45
CA ARG A 198 16.03 -1.87 5.68
C ARG A 198 15.24 -2.28 6.93
N PHE A 199 15.11 -3.58 7.18
CA PHE A 199 14.45 -4.12 8.36
C PHE A 199 15.17 -3.71 9.66
N GLN A 200 16.50 -3.83 9.70
CA GLN A 200 17.30 -3.40 10.85
C GLN A 200 17.19 -1.88 11.09
N LEU A 201 17.18 -1.07 10.04
CA LEU A 201 16.96 0.37 10.16
C LEU A 201 15.58 0.68 10.75
N LEU A 202 14.53 -0.05 10.38
CA LEU A 202 13.20 0.12 10.95
C LEU A 202 13.15 -0.24 12.44
N LEU A 203 13.78 -1.33 12.84
CA LEU A 203 13.88 -1.73 14.27
C LEU A 203 14.61 -0.70 15.14
N GLY A 204 15.50 0.10 14.55
CA GLY A 204 16.16 1.21 15.23
C GLY A 204 15.26 2.42 15.52
N ILE A 205 14.04 2.45 14.99
CA ILE A 205 13.10 3.57 15.24
C ILE A 205 12.30 3.25 16.53
N PRO A 206 12.31 4.14 17.54
CA PRO A 206 11.50 3.96 18.73
C PRO A 206 10.00 3.79 18.42
N GLY A 207 9.42 2.70 18.87
CA GLY A 207 8.03 2.35 18.64
C GLY A 207 7.77 1.40 17.47
N ILE A 208 8.81 1.01 16.73
CA ILE A 208 8.71 0.00 15.68
C ILE A 208 9.32 -1.33 16.19
N GLY A 209 8.46 -2.27 16.57
CA GLY A 209 8.84 -3.65 16.84
C GLY A 209 8.77 -4.53 15.59
N GLU A 210 9.16 -5.80 15.72
CA GLU A 210 9.27 -6.76 14.61
C GLU A 210 7.99 -6.85 13.76
N LEU A 211 6.82 -6.98 14.39
CA LEU A 211 5.53 -7.03 13.70
C LEU A 211 5.28 -5.78 12.86
N SER A 212 5.51 -4.59 13.43
CA SER A 212 5.34 -3.32 12.72
C SER A 212 6.38 -3.14 11.62
N ALA A 213 7.63 -3.59 11.84
CA ALA A 213 8.69 -3.55 10.84
C ALA A 213 8.34 -4.42 9.62
N VAL A 214 7.84 -5.66 9.83
CA VAL A 214 7.36 -6.53 8.75
C VAL A 214 6.21 -5.87 7.98
N GLN A 215 5.22 -5.31 8.68
CA GLN A 215 4.07 -4.65 8.03
C GLN A 215 4.49 -3.41 7.23
N LEU A 216 5.36 -2.57 7.78
CA LEU A 216 5.86 -1.37 7.11
C LEU A 216 6.74 -1.73 5.91
N LEU A 217 7.71 -2.62 6.09
CA LEU A 217 8.62 -3.04 5.04
C LEU A 217 7.87 -3.70 3.89
N GLY A 218 6.91 -4.61 4.20
CA GLY A 218 6.11 -5.31 3.18
C GLY A 218 5.32 -4.38 2.25
N GLU A 219 4.91 -3.21 2.72
CA GLU A 219 4.22 -2.22 1.88
C GLU A 219 5.19 -1.22 1.23
N LEU A 220 6.29 -0.88 1.88
CA LEU A 220 7.28 0.08 1.38
C LEU A 220 8.16 -0.48 0.28
N VAL A 221 8.38 -1.80 0.23
CA VAL A 221 9.14 -2.44 -0.86
C VAL A 221 8.45 -2.41 -2.21
N LEU A 222 7.16 -2.09 -2.23
CA LEU A 222 6.37 -1.91 -3.46
C LEU A 222 6.46 -0.50 -4.04
N VAL A 223 7.03 0.44 -3.29
CA VAL A 223 7.19 1.84 -3.72
C VAL A 223 8.45 1.97 -4.55
N SER A 224 8.33 2.60 -5.74
CA SER A 224 9.49 2.84 -6.60
C SER A 224 10.60 3.57 -5.84
N PRO A 225 11.88 3.18 -6.04
CA PRO A 225 13.03 3.85 -5.43
C PRO A 225 13.16 5.33 -5.81
N ASP A 226 12.62 5.73 -6.96
CA ASP A 226 12.68 7.10 -7.49
C ASP A 226 11.67 8.04 -6.83
N CYS A 227 10.73 7.49 -6.05
CA CYS A 227 9.73 8.29 -5.36
C CYS A 227 10.37 9.18 -4.29
N ASP A 228 9.97 10.46 -4.27
CA ASP A 228 10.30 11.40 -3.21
C ASP A 228 9.43 11.20 -1.96
N VAL A 229 9.75 11.91 -0.89
CA VAL A 229 9.00 11.83 0.37
C VAL A 229 7.55 12.30 0.25
N ARG A 230 7.25 13.24 -0.65
CA ARG A 230 5.87 13.74 -0.87
C ARG A 230 5.03 12.67 -1.55
N GLN A 231 5.63 11.96 -2.50
CA GLN A 231 5.01 10.81 -3.17
C GLN A 231 4.76 9.65 -2.19
N TRP A 232 5.68 9.39 -1.24
CA TRP A 232 5.47 8.43 -0.16
C TRP A 232 4.28 8.81 0.74
N VAL A 233 4.16 10.08 1.09
CA VAL A 233 3.03 10.61 1.87
C VAL A 233 1.72 10.46 1.11
N ALA A 234 1.70 10.78 -0.18
CA ALA A 234 0.55 10.58 -1.05
C ALA A 234 0.21 9.09 -1.21
N TYR A 235 1.23 8.23 -1.40
CA TYR A 235 1.06 6.78 -1.46
C TYR A 235 0.44 6.22 -0.17
N ALA A 236 0.81 6.73 1.01
CA ALA A 236 0.16 6.38 2.26
C ALA A 236 -1.23 7.02 2.45
N GLY A 237 -1.60 7.98 1.60
CA GLY A 237 -2.84 8.78 1.73
C GLY A 237 -2.87 9.63 2.99
N LEU A 238 -1.70 10.12 3.42
CA LEU A 238 -1.52 11.01 4.58
C LEU A 238 -1.36 12.49 4.18
N ASP A 239 -1.43 12.79 2.88
CA ASP A 239 -1.42 14.13 2.34
C ASP A 239 -2.71 14.89 2.72
N PRO A 240 -2.63 16.17 3.11
CA PRO A 240 -3.81 16.97 3.39
C PRO A 240 -4.54 17.30 2.09
N ARG A 241 -5.86 17.07 2.07
CA ARG A 241 -6.74 17.48 0.98
C ARG A 241 -7.48 18.74 1.37
N GLN A 242 -7.24 19.82 0.65
CA GLN A 242 -8.00 21.05 0.74
C GLN A 242 -9.15 21.03 -0.26
N TYR A 243 -10.28 21.57 0.12
CA TYR A 243 -11.42 21.77 -0.74
C TYR A 243 -11.98 23.17 -0.51
N LYS A 244 -11.59 24.08 -1.38
CA LYS A 244 -12.04 25.47 -1.41
C LYS A 244 -12.53 25.76 -2.83
N SER A 245 -13.72 26.34 -2.95
CA SER A 245 -14.24 26.83 -4.22
C SER A 245 -14.99 28.14 -3.97
N GLY A 246 -14.50 29.21 -4.56
CA GLY A 246 -15.03 30.55 -4.36
C GLY A 246 -15.06 30.98 -2.89
N THR A 247 -16.03 31.83 -2.55
CA THR A 247 -16.26 32.36 -1.19
C THR A 247 -17.19 31.46 -0.35
N SER A 248 -17.98 30.60 -1.00
CA SER A 248 -19.08 29.86 -0.35
C SER A 248 -18.73 28.42 0.07
N VAL A 249 -17.69 27.82 -0.48
CA VAL A 249 -17.35 26.42 -0.19
C VAL A 249 -15.97 26.31 0.46
N GLU A 250 -15.94 26.14 1.77
CA GLU A 250 -14.75 25.79 2.53
C GLU A 250 -14.99 24.55 3.38
N ARG A 251 -14.36 23.41 3.03
CA ARG A 251 -14.47 22.19 3.82
C ARG A 251 -13.27 22.04 4.73
N LYS A 252 -13.51 21.49 5.94
CA LYS A 252 -12.43 21.16 6.88
C LYS A 252 -11.37 20.28 6.20
N VAL A 253 -10.11 20.68 6.30
CA VAL A 253 -8.98 19.92 5.77
C VAL A 253 -8.91 18.53 6.41
N ARG A 254 -8.84 17.50 5.58
CA ARG A 254 -8.69 16.10 5.98
C ARG A 254 -7.57 15.45 5.16
N ILE A 255 -7.03 14.33 5.64
CA ILE A 255 -6.13 13.53 4.80
C ILE A 255 -6.88 12.94 3.61
N SER A 256 -6.17 12.76 2.49
CA SER A 256 -6.78 12.29 1.23
C SER A 256 -7.37 10.89 1.35
N LYS A 257 -6.75 10.01 2.15
CA LYS A 257 -7.01 8.56 2.24
C LYS A 257 -6.95 7.85 0.87
N ALA A 258 -6.49 8.54 -0.17
CA ALA A 258 -6.45 8.07 -1.56
C ALA A 258 -5.19 7.25 -1.86
N GLY A 259 -4.70 6.49 -0.90
CA GLY A 259 -3.48 5.71 -1.05
C GLY A 259 -3.57 4.38 -0.33
N ASN A 260 -2.42 3.78 -0.12
CA ASN A 260 -2.28 2.46 0.49
C ASN A 260 -2.80 2.44 1.93
N LYS A 261 -3.93 1.76 2.13
CA LYS A 261 -4.57 1.64 3.45
C LYS A 261 -3.74 0.80 4.43
N HIS A 262 -2.99 -0.18 3.92
CA HIS A 262 -2.19 -1.08 4.75
C HIS A 262 -0.99 -0.33 5.34
N LEU A 263 -0.27 0.45 4.52
CA LEU A 263 0.82 1.31 4.99
C LEU A 263 0.32 2.32 6.02
N ARG A 264 -0.80 2.99 5.76
CA ARG A 264 -1.39 3.94 6.70
C ARG A 264 -1.76 3.31 8.04
N ARG A 265 -2.28 2.08 8.03
CA ARG A 265 -2.60 1.33 9.27
C ARG A 265 -1.34 0.89 10.00
N ALA A 266 -0.32 0.40 9.28
CA ALA A 266 0.94 -0.02 9.85
C ALA A 266 1.68 1.12 10.59
N LEU A 267 1.50 2.38 10.16
CA LEU A 267 2.07 3.56 10.81
C LEU A 267 1.37 3.96 12.11
N TYR A 268 0.12 3.53 12.36
CA TYR A 268 -0.69 4.03 13.44
C TYR A 268 -0.13 3.65 14.82
N MET A 269 0.09 2.38 15.09
CA MET A 269 0.61 1.92 16.39
C MET A 269 2.03 2.41 16.67
N PRO A 270 2.97 2.35 15.72
CA PRO A 270 4.29 2.96 15.90
C PRO A 270 4.23 4.45 16.24
N ALA A 271 3.37 5.23 15.58
CA ALA A 271 3.21 6.64 15.88
C ALA A 271 2.66 6.87 17.30
N LEU A 272 1.72 6.04 17.76
CA LEU A 272 1.16 6.10 19.10
C LEU A 272 2.23 5.81 20.17
N VAL A 273 3.06 4.78 19.93
CA VAL A 273 4.18 4.41 20.82
C VAL A 273 5.26 5.48 20.79
N ALA A 274 5.61 6.02 19.62
CA ALA A 274 6.57 7.11 19.50
C ALA A 274 6.15 8.36 20.30
N VAL A 275 4.87 8.73 20.28
CA VAL A 275 4.35 9.83 21.11
C VAL A 275 4.52 9.55 22.61
N ARG A 276 4.42 8.30 23.05
CA ARG A 276 4.58 7.94 24.48
C ARG A 276 6.04 7.91 24.94
N HIS A 277 6.94 7.41 24.09
CA HIS A 277 8.28 7.00 24.51
C HIS A 277 9.42 7.83 23.90
N GLN A 278 9.16 8.64 22.86
CA GLN A 278 10.18 9.42 22.19
C GLN A 278 9.91 10.93 22.39
N PRO A 279 10.82 11.66 23.08
CA PRO A 279 10.57 13.06 23.49
C PRO A 279 10.20 14.00 22.36
N HIS A 280 10.91 13.96 21.21
CA HIS A 280 10.65 14.83 20.05
C HIS A 280 9.26 14.61 19.44
N PHE A 281 8.81 13.35 19.31
CA PHE A 281 7.47 13.06 18.83
C PHE A 281 6.40 13.48 19.80
N ARG A 282 6.65 13.33 21.11
CA ARG A 282 5.76 13.80 22.19
C ARG A 282 5.61 15.31 22.12
N ALA A 283 6.72 16.06 22.08
CA ALA A 283 6.73 17.52 22.00
C ALA A 283 6.00 18.01 20.74
N PHE A 284 6.24 17.39 19.59
CA PHE A 284 5.52 17.71 18.35
C PHE A 284 4.02 17.47 18.47
N TYR A 285 3.60 16.33 19.04
CA TYR A 285 2.19 16.03 19.28
C TYR A 285 1.55 17.05 20.21
N GLN A 286 2.19 17.39 21.33
CA GLN A 286 1.69 18.35 22.31
C GLN A 286 1.61 19.76 21.73
N HIS A 287 2.60 20.19 20.96
CA HIS A 287 2.56 21.45 20.22
C HIS A 287 1.33 21.54 19.30
N LEU A 288 1.00 20.48 18.58
CA LEU A 288 -0.21 20.47 17.76
C LEU A 288 -1.48 20.51 18.62
N ARG A 289 -1.48 19.84 19.78
CA ARG A 289 -2.61 19.86 20.72
C ARG A 289 -2.82 21.23 21.33
N SER A 290 -1.77 21.94 21.73
CA SER A 290 -1.86 23.31 22.28
C SER A 290 -2.41 24.30 21.25
N ARG A 291 -2.18 24.05 19.95
CA ARG A 291 -2.78 24.80 18.83
C ARG A 291 -4.23 24.38 18.50
N GLY A 292 -4.93 23.68 19.38
CA GLY A 292 -6.32 23.27 19.21
C GLY A 292 -6.57 22.11 18.24
N LYS A 293 -5.53 21.40 17.76
CA LYS A 293 -5.75 20.24 16.89
C LYS A 293 -6.34 19.06 17.68
N LEU A 294 -7.32 18.35 17.08
CA LEU A 294 -7.91 17.15 17.70
C LEU A 294 -6.86 16.04 17.89
N LYS A 295 -7.00 15.19 18.90
CA LYS A 295 -6.08 14.05 19.19
C LYS A 295 -5.73 13.24 17.95
N LYS A 296 -6.73 12.78 17.19
CA LYS A 296 -6.52 11.99 15.96
C LYS A 296 -5.79 12.77 14.86
N VAL A 297 -6.05 14.07 14.72
CA VAL A 297 -5.38 14.92 13.72
C VAL A 297 -3.90 15.09 14.07
N ALA A 298 -3.59 15.35 15.33
CA ALA A 298 -2.21 15.45 15.81
C ALA A 298 -1.46 14.12 15.63
N LEU A 299 -2.11 12.98 15.96
CA LEU A 299 -1.50 11.66 15.75
C LEU A 299 -1.23 11.35 14.27
N VAL A 300 -2.13 11.72 13.37
CA VAL A 300 -1.92 11.56 11.91
C VAL A 300 -0.75 12.41 11.42
N ALA A 301 -0.54 13.60 11.99
CA ALA A 301 0.65 14.40 11.69
C ALA A 301 1.94 13.71 12.18
N VAL A 302 1.91 13.05 13.33
CA VAL A 302 3.01 12.20 13.82
C VAL A 302 3.27 11.03 12.88
N MET A 303 2.22 10.32 12.41
CA MET A 303 2.36 9.25 11.40
C MET A 303 3.08 9.74 10.14
N ARG A 304 2.72 10.94 9.66
CA ARG A 304 3.39 11.55 8.52
C ARG A 304 4.87 11.87 8.81
N LYS A 305 5.17 12.42 9.99
CA LYS A 305 6.57 12.67 10.40
C LYS A 305 7.36 11.37 10.53
N LEU A 306 6.77 10.34 11.10
CA LEU A 306 7.39 9.00 11.18
C LEU A 306 7.71 8.45 9.79
N LEU A 307 6.80 8.60 8.83
CA LEU A 307 7.03 8.19 7.44
C LEU A 307 8.17 8.98 6.78
N HIS A 308 8.30 10.28 7.07
CA HIS A 308 9.46 11.09 6.65
C HIS A 308 10.77 10.56 7.25
N GLY A 309 10.76 10.17 8.53
CA GLY A 309 11.93 9.55 9.19
C GLY A 309 12.32 8.22 8.53
N ILE A 310 11.33 7.36 8.24
CA ILE A 310 11.55 6.09 7.54
C ILE A 310 12.14 6.33 6.14
N TYR A 311 11.60 7.29 5.40
CA TYR A 311 12.16 7.68 4.11
C TYR A 311 13.63 8.14 4.24
N GLY A 312 13.93 8.99 5.23
CA GLY A 312 15.28 9.50 5.48
C GLY A 312 16.30 8.40 5.74
N ILE A 313 15.99 7.44 6.62
CA ILE A 313 16.89 6.32 6.93
C ILE A 313 17.08 5.37 5.73
N PHE A 314 16.05 5.19 4.89
CA PHE A 314 16.17 4.35 3.70
C PHE A 314 17.00 5.02 2.60
N LYS A 315 16.99 6.36 2.52
CA LYS A 315 17.83 7.12 1.57
C LYS A 315 19.27 7.28 2.04
N SER A 316 19.48 7.59 3.32
CA SER A 316 20.82 7.82 3.86
C SER A 316 21.55 6.54 4.27
N HIS A 317 20.82 5.45 4.48
CA HIS A 317 21.31 4.22 5.09
C HIS A 317 21.91 4.40 6.49
N GLN A 318 21.53 5.49 7.18
CA GLN A 318 22.00 5.82 8.53
C GLN A 318 20.91 5.47 9.56
N PRO A 319 21.30 5.18 10.82
CA PRO A 319 20.37 4.99 11.90
C PRO A 319 19.42 6.18 12.08
N PHE A 320 18.25 5.93 12.65
CA PHE A 320 17.26 6.96 12.91
C PHE A 320 17.77 7.97 13.96
N ASP A 321 17.66 9.24 13.61
CA ASP A 321 17.96 10.37 14.49
C ASP A 321 16.72 11.29 14.54
N ALA A 322 16.09 11.36 15.71
CA ALA A 322 14.91 12.18 15.89
C ALA A 322 15.23 13.68 15.81
N ALA A 323 16.40 14.12 16.25
CA ALA A 323 16.78 15.53 16.20
C ALA A 323 16.85 16.05 14.77
N LYS A 324 17.36 15.24 13.83
CA LYS A 324 17.41 15.60 12.39
C LYS A 324 16.02 15.69 11.75
N LEU A 325 15.03 14.97 12.29
CA LEU A 325 13.68 14.96 11.74
C LEU A 325 12.89 16.23 12.11
N PHE A 326 13.21 16.86 13.25
CA PHE A 326 12.54 18.06 13.75
C PHE A 326 13.48 19.27 13.66
N ALA A 327 13.44 19.99 12.53
CA ALA A 327 14.35 21.07 12.18
C ALA A 327 14.27 22.35 13.05
N SER A 328 13.27 22.49 13.92
CA SER A 328 13.23 23.53 14.95
C SER A 328 13.47 22.88 16.30
N PRO A 329 14.27 23.45 17.20
CA PRO A 329 14.37 22.95 18.56
C PRO A 329 13.01 23.08 19.21
N ILE A 330 12.24 22.00 19.15
CA ILE A 330 11.08 21.86 20.01
C ILE A 330 11.69 21.62 21.37
N ASP A 331 11.46 22.56 22.29
CA ASP A 331 11.99 22.44 23.64
C ASP A 331 11.50 21.13 24.25
N VAL A 332 12.44 20.23 24.48
CA VAL A 332 12.18 18.86 24.94
C VAL A 332 12.29 18.78 26.44
N THR A 333 12.73 19.86 27.10
CA THR A 333 13.06 19.88 28.52
C THR A 333 11.84 19.96 29.41
N ASP A 334 10.73 20.54 28.92
CA ASP A 334 9.51 20.82 29.70
C ASP A 334 8.51 19.65 29.79
N PHE A 335 8.85 18.45 29.29
CA PHE A 335 7.87 17.38 29.06
C PHE A 335 8.09 16.07 29.83
N ARG A 336 8.88 16.10 30.92
CA ARG A 336 9.30 14.84 31.59
C ARG A 336 8.25 14.15 32.46
N GLU A 337 7.12 14.77 32.86
CA GLU A 337 6.38 14.26 34.03
C GLU A 337 4.87 14.05 33.96
N LYS A 338 4.20 14.11 32.83
CA LYS A 338 2.76 13.75 32.79
C LYS A 338 2.45 12.58 31.89
N PRO A 339 1.83 11.49 32.39
CA PRO A 339 1.33 10.43 31.54
C PRO A 339 0.27 10.98 30.59
N LEU A 340 0.47 10.77 29.28
CA LEU A 340 -0.50 11.16 28.27
C LEU A 340 -1.71 10.23 28.31
N ALA A 341 -2.87 10.72 28.72
CA ALA A 341 -4.15 10.09 28.43
C ALA A 341 -4.45 10.23 26.92
N ILE A 342 -4.16 9.18 26.18
CA ILE A 342 -4.40 9.07 24.73
C ILE A 342 -5.74 8.41 24.49
#